data_7d09a4de9555490054fa246e77ef4be0
#
_entry.id   7d09a4de9555490054fa246e77ef4be0
#
_cell.length_a   1.000
_cell.length_b   1.000
_cell.length_c   1.000
_cell.angle_alpha   90.00
_cell.angle_beta   90.00
_cell.angle_gamma   90.00
#
_symmetry.space_group_name_H-M   'P 1'
#
loop_
_entity.id
_entity.type
_entity.pdbx_description
1 polymer ?
#
loop_
_entity_poly.entity_id
_entity_poly.type
_entity_poly.pdbx_seq_one_letter_code
_entity_poly.pdbx_strand_id
1 'polypeptide(L)'
;MIRVNKFCLLLAAFAVLAFAGVGLCRPWRGIVPLHSTRADVRKLLGKPIVGGDGSLDLYDLKEGRVHVMYAREPCEVGLPADWGNWRVARDTVVNISVQLHQEIPLKRLRIRNIKRYKWYTDDSGATYYHDRVRGLEYQVQNGMVTAISYGPAARDRGLQCKHNVPVIRY
;
A
#
# COMPACT_ATOMS: atom_id res chain seq x y z
N MET A 1 5.15 11.87 -51.26
CA MET A 1 4.62 12.78 -50.23
C MET A 1 3.41 12.10 -49.59
N ILE A 2 3.56 11.55 -48.39
CA ILE A 2 2.46 10.86 -47.68
C ILE A 2 1.69 11.92 -46.90
N ARG A 3 0.44 12.18 -47.28
CA ARG A 3 -0.45 13.04 -46.51
C ARG A 3 -0.92 12.30 -45.25
N VAL A 4 -0.27 12.58 -44.15
CA VAL A 4 -0.72 12.11 -42.83
C VAL A 4 -2.04 12.79 -42.49
N ASN A 5 -3.09 12.00 -42.38
CA ASN A 5 -4.45 12.47 -42.16
C ASN A 5 -4.57 13.06 -40.75
N LYS A 6 -4.83 14.37 -40.62
CA LYS A 6 -4.94 15.09 -39.34
C LYS A 6 -5.94 14.45 -38.36
N PHE A 7 -6.89 13.69 -38.90
CA PHE A 7 -7.87 12.93 -38.11
C PHE A 7 -7.24 11.76 -37.31
N CYS A 8 -6.23 11.08 -37.84
CA CYS A 8 -5.53 10.00 -37.11
C CYS A 8 -4.69 10.51 -35.96
N LEU A 9 -4.13 11.72 -36.08
CA LEU A 9 -3.35 12.35 -35.00
C LEU A 9 -4.23 12.80 -33.82
N LEU A 10 -5.46 13.27 -34.08
CA LEU A 10 -6.41 13.65 -33.03
C LEU A 10 -6.94 12.43 -32.26
N LEU A 11 -7.20 11.30 -32.92
CA LEU A 11 -7.63 10.04 -32.28
C LEU A 11 -6.54 9.44 -31.40
N ALA A 12 -5.28 9.49 -31.81
CA ALA A 12 -4.15 9.01 -31.01
C ALA A 12 -3.92 9.87 -29.76
N ALA A 13 -4.10 11.19 -29.84
CA ALA A 13 -3.99 12.10 -28.70
C ALA A 13 -5.12 11.88 -27.67
N PHE A 14 -6.33 11.54 -28.11
CA PHE A 14 -7.46 11.24 -27.21
C PHE A 14 -7.30 9.92 -26.48
N ALA A 15 -6.70 8.90 -27.12
CA ALA A 15 -6.43 7.60 -26.49
C ALA A 15 -5.41 7.72 -25.35
N VAL A 16 -4.42 8.60 -25.45
CA VAL A 16 -3.40 8.81 -24.40
C VAL A 16 -3.98 9.53 -23.18
N LEU A 17 -4.96 10.42 -23.35
CA LEU A 17 -5.61 11.15 -22.25
C LEU A 17 -6.61 10.29 -21.46
N ALA A 18 -7.15 9.22 -22.04
CA ALA A 18 -8.12 8.34 -21.36
C ALA A 18 -7.47 7.46 -20.27
N PHE A 19 -6.16 7.29 -20.23
CA PHE A 19 -5.44 6.53 -19.20
C PHE A 19 -5.03 7.36 -17.97
N ALA A 20 -5.26 8.67 -17.95
CA ALA A 20 -4.79 9.56 -16.87
C ALA A 20 -5.72 9.67 -15.66
N GLY A 21 -6.79 8.86 -15.56
CA GLY A 21 -7.87 9.06 -14.60
C GLY A 21 -8.10 7.97 -13.54
N VAL A 22 -7.34 6.88 -13.53
CA VAL A 22 -7.51 5.85 -12.48
C VAL A 22 -6.64 6.24 -11.30
N GLY A 23 -7.27 6.69 -10.21
CA GLY A 23 -6.62 6.99 -8.93
C GLY A 23 -5.87 5.76 -8.40
N LEU A 24 -4.66 5.59 -8.90
CA LEU A 24 -3.80 4.46 -8.56
C LEU A 24 -3.48 4.52 -7.06
N CYS A 25 -3.62 3.39 -6.37
CA CYS A 25 -2.93 3.14 -5.11
C CYS A 25 -1.51 3.71 -5.25
N ARG A 26 -1.06 4.51 -4.28
CA ARG A 26 0.26 5.12 -4.39
C ARG A 26 1.31 4.02 -4.32
N PRO A 27 1.98 3.68 -5.42
CA PRO A 27 2.97 2.62 -5.38
C PRO A 27 4.14 3.08 -4.51
N TRP A 28 4.64 2.20 -3.67
CA TRP A 28 5.89 2.42 -2.99
C TRP A 28 7.01 1.77 -3.80
N ARG A 29 7.91 2.56 -4.36
CA ARG A 29 9.01 2.07 -5.25
C ARG A 29 8.53 1.17 -6.40
N GLY A 30 7.33 1.41 -6.93
CA GLY A 30 6.74 0.58 -7.98
C GLY A 30 6.00 -0.67 -7.48
N ILE A 31 6.05 -0.96 -6.18
CA ILE A 31 5.33 -2.07 -5.56
C ILE A 31 3.92 -1.59 -5.19
N VAL A 32 2.89 -2.31 -5.63
CA VAL A 32 1.48 -1.98 -5.42
C VAL A 32 0.81 -3.10 -4.62
N PRO A 33 0.32 -2.84 -3.39
CA PRO A 33 -0.44 -3.81 -2.63
C PRO A 33 -1.60 -4.43 -3.43
N LEU A 34 -1.84 -5.72 -3.26
CA LEU A 34 -2.78 -6.59 -3.96
C LEU A 34 -2.53 -6.78 -5.47
N HIS A 35 -1.49 -6.16 -6.04
CA HIS A 35 -1.18 -6.24 -7.47
C HIS A 35 0.26 -6.69 -7.76
N SER A 36 1.19 -6.48 -6.82
CA SER A 36 2.57 -6.95 -6.93
C SER A 36 2.76 -8.28 -6.22
N THR A 37 3.68 -9.09 -6.74
CA THR A 37 4.05 -10.37 -6.17
C THR A 37 5.38 -10.29 -5.40
N ARG A 38 5.70 -11.33 -4.62
CA ARG A 38 7.01 -11.49 -3.98
C ARG A 38 8.16 -11.46 -5.01
N ALA A 39 7.95 -12.03 -6.19
CA ALA A 39 8.93 -11.99 -7.26
C ALA A 39 9.20 -10.55 -7.73
N ASP A 40 8.15 -9.73 -7.87
CA ASP A 40 8.30 -8.31 -8.23
C ASP A 40 9.06 -7.55 -7.15
N VAL A 41 8.75 -7.80 -5.87
CA VAL A 41 9.46 -7.18 -4.75
C VAL A 41 10.94 -7.52 -4.78
N ARG A 42 11.28 -8.81 -4.94
CA ARG A 42 12.68 -9.26 -5.00
C ARG A 42 13.44 -8.71 -6.22
N LYS A 43 12.75 -8.53 -7.34
CA LYS A 43 13.32 -7.87 -8.52
C LYS A 43 13.65 -6.40 -8.26
N LEU A 44 12.85 -5.69 -7.47
CA LEU A 44 12.99 -4.25 -7.19
C LEU A 44 13.90 -3.96 -6.00
N LEU A 45 13.85 -4.78 -4.95
CA LEU A 45 14.56 -4.54 -3.68
C LEU A 45 15.75 -5.48 -3.46
N GLY A 46 15.89 -6.52 -4.27
CA GLY A 46 16.92 -7.55 -4.08
C GLY A 46 16.51 -8.63 -3.07
N LYS A 47 17.51 -9.28 -2.46
CA LYS A 47 17.33 -10.34 -1.48
C LYS A 47 16.95 -9.74 -0.11
N PRO A 48 15.91 -10.24 0.58
CA PRO A 48 15.59 -9.79 1.93
C PRO A 48 16.67 -10.25 2.94
N ILE A 49 16.82 -9.51 4.05
CA ILE A 49 17.69 -9.91 5.17
C ILE A 49 17.07 -11.02 6.01
N VAL A 50 15.74 -11.03 6.11
CA VAL A 50 14.94 -12.11 6.69
C VAL A 50 13.78 -12.38 5.75
N GLY A 51 13.51 -13.64 5.45
CA GLY A 51 12.40 -14.04 4.58
C GLY A 51 12.66 -15.40 3.96
N GLY A 52 11.73 -15.86 3.18
CA GLY A 52 11.78 -17.17 2.55
C GLY A 52 10.48 -17.49 1.87
N ASP A 53 9.79 -18.51 2.34
CA ASP A 53 8.48 -18.98 1.93
C ASP A 53 7.35 -18.54 2.89
N GLY A 54 7.71 -17.84 3.98
CA GLY A 54 6.75 -17.28 4.95
C GLY A 54 5.97 -16.09 4.40
N SER A 55 5.08 -15.52 5.23
CA SER A 55 4.23 -14.38 4.86
C SER A 55 4.92 -13.02 4.99
N LEU A 56 6.21 -12.96 5.35
CA LEU A 56 6.94 -11.73 5.63
C LEU A 56 8.34 -11.79 5.03
N ASP A 57 8.72 -10.74 4.30
CA ASP A 57 10.11 -10.44 3.97
C ASP A 57 10.52 -9.13 4.66
N LEU A 58 11.75 -9.07 5.19
CA LEU A 58 12.35 -7.92 5.85
C LEU A 58 13.53 -7.41 5.03
N TYR A 59 13.56 -6.12 4.78
CA TYR A 59 14.64 -5.41 4.10
C TYR A 59 15.18 -4.30 5.00
N ASP A 60 16.47 -4.00 4.89
CA ASP A 60 17.07 -2.81 5.48
C ASP A 60 17.54 -1.91 4.33
N LEU A 61 16.83 -0.79 4.15
CA LEU A 61 17.08 0.14 3.05
C LEU A 61 17.51 1.49 3.63
N LYS A 62 18.04 2.37 2.77
CA LYS A 62 18.51 3.69 3.20
C LYS A 62 17.49 4.51 3.98
N GLU A 63 16.21 4.43 3.60
CA GLU A 63 15.12 5.18 4.26
C GLU A 63 14.61 4.54 5.54
N GLY A 64 14.84 3.24 5.73
CA GLY A 64 14.30 2.54 6.88
C GLY A 64 14.24 1.03 6.74
N ARG A 65 13.81 0.38 7.80
CA ARG A 65 13.52 -1.05 7.83
C ARG A 65 12.16 -1.30 7.20
N VAL A 66 12.11 -2.19 6.22
CA VAL A 66 10.91 -2.42 5.41
C VAL A 66 10.40 -3.83 5.63
N HIS A 67 9.16 -3.92 6.05
CA HIS A 67 8.42 -5.17 6.23
C HIS A 67 7.45 -5.30 5.05
N VAL A 68 7.58 -6.35 4.25
CA VAL A 68 6.66 -6.66 3.17
C VAL A 68 5.88 -7.91 3.53
N MET A 69 4.58 -7.76 3.68
CA MET A 69 3.66 -8.85 4.02
C MET A 69 2.98 -9.39 2.77
N TYR A 70 2.85 -10.71 2.71
CA TYR A 70 2.27 -11.44 1.59
C TYR A 70 1.08 -12.28 2.02
N ALA A 71 0.11 -12.44 1.13
CA ALA A 71 -0.96 -13.41 1.28
C ALA A 71 -0.37 -14.82 1.30
N ARG A 72 -0.80 -15.67 2.24
CA ARG A 72 -0.45 -17.10 2.27
C ARG A 72 -1.40 -17.92 1.42
N GLU A 73 -2.66 -17.50 1.36
CA GLU A 73 -3.70 -18.11 0.56
C GLU A 73 -4.82 -17.08 0.27
N PRO A 74 -5.66 -17.30 -0.74
CA PRO A 74 -6.82 -16.46 -0.96
C PRO A 74 -7.80 -16.52 0.21
N CYS A 75 -8.28 -15.38 0.67
CA CYS A 75 -9.27 -15.27 1.73
C CYS A 75 -8.88 -15.95 3.05
N GLU A 76 -7.64 -15.82 3.44
CA GLU A 76 -7.12 -16.41 4.68
C GLU A 76 -7.96 -15.99 5.90
N VAL A 77 -8.43 -17.00 6.64
CA VAL A 77 -9.29 -16.82 7.83
C VAL A 77 -8.42 -16.61 9.07
N GLY A 78 -8.89 -15.77 10.00
CA GLY A 78 -8.24 -15.57 11.30
C GLY A 78 -7.21 -14.44 11.34
N LEU A 79 -7.00 -13.72 10.22
CA LEU A 79 -6.23 -12.50 10.22
C LEU A 79 -7.13 -11.27 10.41
N PRO A 80 -6.62 -10.19 11.04
CA PRO A 80 -7.32 -8.91 11.08
C PRO A 80 -7.74 -8.49 9.66
N ALA A 81 -8.94 -7.92 9.52
CA ALA A 81 -9.52 -7.53 8.23
C ALA A 81 -8.62 -6.61 7.39
N ASP A 82 -7.70 -5.90 8.05
CA ASP A 82 -6.77 -4.99 7.42
C ASP A 82 -5.51 -5.70 6.86
N TRP A 83 -5.21 -6.92 7.32
CA TRP A 83 -3.97 -7.65 6.99
C TRP A 83 -4.22 -8.91 6.15
N GLY A 84 -5.37 -9.45 6.23
CA GLY A 84 -5.75 -10.66 5.55
C GLY A 84 -7.11 -10.51 4.90
N ASN A 85 -7.67 -11.65 4.48
CA ASN A 85 -9.01 -11.67 3.94
C ASN A 85 -9.16 -11.01 2.54
N TRP A 86 -8.09 -11.09 1.74
CA TRP A 86 -8.06 -10.63 0.37
C TRP A 86 -8.13 -11.80 -0.61
N ARG A 87 -8.91 -11.67 -1.65
CA ARG A 87 -9.05 -12.65 -2.74
C ARG A 87 -7.91 -12.46 -3.74
N VAL A 88 -6.70 -12.73 -3.29
CA VAL A 88 -5.47 -12.66 -4.10
C VAL A 88 -4.69 -13.95 -3.95
N ALA A 89 -3.86 -14.25 -4.93
CA ALA A 89 -3.03 -15.44 -4.91
C ALA A 89 -1.99 -15.39 -3.79
N ARG A 90 -1.49 -16.57 -3.39
CA ARG A 90 -0.32 -16.69 -2.52
C ARG A 90 0.83 -15.83 -3.05
N ASP A 91 1.65 -15.29 -2.14
CA ASP A 91 2.78 -14.42 -2.44
C ASP A 91 2.43 -13.06 -3.07
N THR A 92 1.15 -12.68 -3.11
CA THR A 92 0.75 -11.32 -3.44
C THR A 92 1.01 -10.39 -2.26
N VAL A 93 1.59 -9.24 -2.49
CA VAL A 93 1.84 -8.21 -1.46
C VAL A 93 0.51 -7.71 -0.90
N VAL A 94 0.32 -7.78 0.41
CA VAL A 94 -0.88 -7.24 1.09
C VAL A 94 -0.58 -5.95 1.83
N ASN A 95 0.63 -5.80 2.37
CA ASN A 95 1.04 -4.59 3.08
C ASN A 95 2.56 -4.38 2.95
N ILE A 96 2.97 -3.11 2.98
CA ILE A 96 4.36 -2.69 3.07
C ILE A 96 4.44 -1.68 4.21
N SER A 97 5.24 -1.98 5.24
CA SER A 97 5.49 -1.05 6.35
C SER A 97 6.94 -0.61 6.34
N VAL A 98 7.18 0.68 6.30
CA VAL A 98 8.51 1.31 6.30
C VAL A 98 8.71 1.98 7.66
N GLN A 99 9.48 1.36 8.53
CA GLN A 99 9.93 1.96 9.77
C GLN A 99 11.13 2.86 9.48
N LEU A 100 10.95 4.16 9.61
CA LEU A 100 11.92 5.15 9.18
C LEU A 100 13.17 5.13 10.06
N HIS A 101 14.38 5.13 9.45
CA HIS A 101 15.63 5.37 10.20
C HIS A 101 15.74 6.80 10.67
N GLN A 102 15.16 7.74 9.91
CA GLN A 102 15.11 9.13 10.26
C GLN A 102 13.67 9.61 10.31
N GLU A 103 13.19 9.93 11.48
CA GLU A 103 11.83 10.41 11.69
C GLU A 103 11.56 11.73 10.97
N ILE A 104 10.34 11.92 10.50
CA ILE A 104 9.91 13.09 9.75
C ILE A 104 8.92 13.90 10.57
N PRO A 105 9.14 15.19 10.82
CA PRO A 105 8.13 16.01 11.48
C PRO A 105 6.78 15.96 10.74
N LEU A 106 5.70 15.63 11.45
CA LEU A 106 4.35 15.48 10.87
C LEU A 106 3.95 16.71 10.03
N LYS A 107 4.33 17.92 10.46
CA LYS A 107 4.09 19.18 9.74
C LYS A 107 4.68 19.21 8.32
N ARG A 108 5.75 18.44 8.05
CA ARG A 108 6.36 18.34 6.70
C ARG A 108 5.52 17.55 5.71
N LEU A 109 4.68 16.63 6.20
CA LEU A 109 3.84 15.81 5.32
C LEU A 109 2.68 16.59 4.70
N ARG A 110 2.51 17.88 5.08
CA ARG A 110 1.42 18.75 4.58
C ARG A 110 0.07 18.03 4.60
N ILE A 111 -0.24 17.30 5.68
CA ILE A 111 -1.55 16.69 5.90
C ILE A 111 -2.56 17.83 6.10
N ARG A 112 -2.88 18.53 5.01
CA ARG A 112 -3.69 19.76 5.01
C ARG A 112 -5.16 19.50 5.33
N ASN A 113 -5.61 18.26 5.23
CA ASN A 113 -7.00 17.92 5.46
C ASN A 113 -7.12 16.75 6.43
N ILE A 114 -7.04 17.05 7.72
CA ILE A 114 -7.22 16.08 8.81
C ILE A 114 -8.55 15.34 8.68
N LYS A 115 -9.61 15.96 8.15
CA LYS A 115 -10.91 15.32 7.93
C LYS A 115 -10.88 14.13 6.95
N ARG A 116 -9.86 14.06 6.10
CA ARG A 116 -9.65 12.96 5.16
C ARG A 116 -9.10 11.71 5.84
N TYR A 117 -8.36 11.89 6.94
CA TYR A 117 -7.73 10.81 7.68
C TYR A 117 -8.67 10.34 8.79
N LYS A 118 -8.84 9.03 8.93
CA LYS A 118 -9.29 8.45 10.18
C LYS A 118 -8.06 8.30 11.07
N TRP A 119 -8.19 8.61 12.33
CA TRP A 119 -7.08 8.49 13.27
C TRP A 119 -7.51 7.75 14.54
N TYR A 120 -6.59 7.09 15.17
CA TYR A 120 -6.71 6.47 16.48
C TYR A 120 -5.36 6.52 17.19
N THR A 121 -5.37 6.41 18.51
CA THR A 121 -4.16 6.32 19.32
C THR A 121 -4.16 4.98 20.03
N ASP A 122 -3.03 4.28 20.03
CA ASP A 122 -2.85 3.03 20.75
C ASP A 122 -2.38 3.24 22.19
N ASP A 123 -2.28 2.16 22.96
CA ASP A 123 -1.88 2.18 24.37
C ASP A 123 -0.44 2.64 24.58
N SER A 124 0.40 2.63 23.55
CA SER A 124 1.77 3.16 23.59
C SER A 124 1.84 4.68 23.40
N GLY A 125 0.69 5.32 23.09
CA GLY A 125 0.60 6.74 22.79
C GLY A 125 0.96 7.07 21.34
N ALA A 126 1.18 6.09 20.47
CA ALA A 126 1.37 6.32 19.05
C ALA A 126 0.02 6.63 18.39
N THR A 127 -0.02 7.66 17.54
CA THR A 127 -1.21 8.03 16.78
C THR A 127 -1.07 7.60 15.33
N TYR A 128 -2.09 6.93 14.80
CA TYR A 128 -2.14 6.42 13.43
C TYR A 128 -3.10 7.26 12.60
N TYR A 129 -2.64 7.80 11.48
CA TYR A 129 -3.41 8.58 10.52
C TYR A 129 -3.62 7.76 9.25
N HIS A 130 -4.83 7.27 9.02
CA HIS A 130 -5.15 6.37 7.91
C HIS A 130 -5.90 7.08 6.79
N ASP A 131 -5.30 7.17 5.59
CA ASP A 131 -5.93 7.58 4.32
C ASP A 131 -6.46 6.34 3.58
N ARG A 132 -7.68 5.92 3.88
CA ARG A 132 -8.32 4.74 3.26
C ARG A 132 -8.47 4.85 1.74
N VAL A 133 -8.56 6.06 1.20
CA VAL A 133 -8.70 6.24 -0.25
C VAL A 133 -7.44 5.80 -0.97
N ARG A 134 -6.28 6.10 -0.38
CA ARG A 134 -4.96 5.79 -0.96
C ARG A 134 -4.30 4.53 -0.39
N GLY A 135 -4.86 3.95 0.67
CA GLY A 135 -4.23 2.83 1.38
C GLY A 135 -2.93 3.24 2.09
N LEU A 136 -2.89 4.47 2.64
CA LEU A 136 -1.72 4.98 3.36
C LEU A 136 -2.03 5.12 4.84
N GLU A 137 -1.07 4.72 5.67
CA GLU A 137 -1.12 4.97 7.12
C GLU A 137 0.21 5.55 7.59
N TYR A 138 0.13 6.55 8.47
CA TYR A 138 1.28 7.17 9.12
C TYR A 138 1.20 6.90 10.60
N GLN A 139 2.22 6.25 11.14
CA GLN A 139 2.41 6.15 12.59
C GLN A 139 3.16 7.38 13.09
N VAL A 140 2.59 8.05 14.08
CA VAL A 140 3.12 9.30 14.63
C VAL A 140 3.32 9.16 16.13
N GLN A 141 4.51 9.47 16.59
CA GLN A 141 4.86 9.52 18.00
C GLN A 141 5.55 10.85 18.30
N ASN A 142 5.12 11.55 19.34
CA ASN A 142 5.69 12.86 19.74
C ASN A 142 5.73 13.89 18.58
N GLY A 143 4.72 13.88 17.69
CA GLY A 143 4.66 14.78 16.53
C GLY A 143 5.62 14.43 15.38
N MET A 144 6.30 13.30 15.48
CA MET A 144 7.20 12.75 14.45
C MET A 144 6.59 11.52 13.81
N VAL A 145 6.70 11.39 12.48
CA VAL A 145 6.34 10.18 11.75
C VAL A 145 7.47 9.18 11.90
N THR A 146 7.17 8.04 12.51
CA THR A 146 8.12 6.96 12.78
C THR A 146 8.00 5.82 11.77
N ALA A 147 6.77 5.62 11.21
CA ALA A 147 6.55 4.62 10.17
C ALA A 147 5.51 5.08 9.15
N ILE A 148 5.60 4.51 7.94
CA ILE A 148 4.62 4.71 6.86
C ILE A 148 4.24 3.34 6.34
N SER A 149 2.93 3.03 6.34
CA SER A 149 2.41 1.78 5.79
C SER A 149 1.63 2.04 4.49
N TYR A 150 1.79 1.12 3.55
CA TYR A 150 1.12 1.09 2.26
C TYR A 150 0.31 -0.19 2.18
N GLY A 151 -1.00 -0.05 2.23
CA GLY A 151 -1.96 -1.15 2.17
C GLY A 151 -2.92 -1.01 0.99
N PRO A 152 -3.95 -1.86 0.93
CA PRO A 152 -5.00 -1.80 -0.07
C PRO A 152 -5.74 -0.47 -0.03
N ALA A 153 -6.06 0.06 -1.21
CA ALA A 153 -6.81 1.31 -1.36
C ALA A 153 -8.32 1.06 -1.42
N ALA A 154 -9.13 2.11 -1.32
CA ALA A 154 -10.60 1.98 -1.37
C ALA A 154 -11.12 1.31 -2.64
N ARG A 155 -10.42 1.44 -3.78
CA ARG A 155 -10.77 0.79 -5.04
C ARG A 155 -10.62 -0.73 -5.01
N ASP A 156 -9.75 -1.25 -4.12
CA ASP A 156 -9.45 -2.69 -4.02
C ASP A 156 -10.52 -3.44 -3.20
N ARG A 157 -11.55 -2.74 -2.70
CA ARG A 157 -12.64 -3.36 -1.90
C ARG A 157 -13.32 -4.54 -2.59
N GLY A 158 -13.35 -4.57 -3.92
CA GLY A 158 -13.88 -5.71 -4.68
C GLY A 158 -13.08 -7.00 -4.49
N LEU A 159 -11.81 -6.90 -4.05
CA LEU A 159 -10.95 -8.03 -3.72
C LEU A 159 -11.10 -8.49 -2.26
N GLN A 160 -11.81 -7.74 -1.42
CA GLN A 160 -12.04 -8.13 -0.03
C GLN A 160 -12.98 -9.32 0.03
N CYS A 161 -12.59 -10.34 0.79
CA CYS A 161 -13.43 -11.52 0.96
C CYS A 161 -14.61 -11.22 1.87
N LYS A 162 -15.78 -11.73 1.51
CA LYS A 162 -17.00 -11.63 2.31
C LYS A 162 -16.98 -12.75 3.37
N HIS A 163 -16.20 -12.60 4.41
CA HIS A 163 -16.34 -13.47 5.57
C HIS A 163 -17.09 -12.72 6.68
N ASN A 164 -18.17 -13.35 7.16
CA ASN A 164 -18.77 -13.00 8.43
C ASN A 164 -17.84 -13.50 9.55
N VAL A 165 -16.67 -12.90 9.69
CA VAL A 165 -15.84 -13.14 10.87
C VAL A 165 -16.49 -12.32 11.99
N PRO A 166 -16.93 -12.94 13.11
CA PRO A 166 -17.38 -12.17 14.26
C PRO A 166 -16.22 -11.27 14.67
N VAL A 167 -16.46 -9.96 14.65
CA VAL A 167 -15.51 -8.98 15.18
C VAL A 167 -15.43 -9.23 16.67
N ILE A 168 -14.38 -9.93 17.10
CA ILE A 168 -14.04 -9.98 18.52
C ILE A 168 -13.56 -8.57 18.86
N ARG A 169 -14.46 -7.79 19.44
CA ARG A 169 -14.14 -6.49 20.03
C ARG A 169 -13.45 -6.81 21.37
N TYR A 170 -12.18 -6.54 21.45
CA TYR A 170 -11.46 -6.45 22.73
C TYR A 170 -11.71 -5.08 23.34
#